data_35b8b7a30927575a5cf605526eda8e23
#
_entry.id   35b8b7a30927575a5cf605526eda8e23
#
_cell.length_a   1.000
_cell.length_b   1.000
_cell.length_c   1.000
_cell.angle_alpha   90.00
_cell.angle_beta   90.00
_cell.angle_gamma   90.00
#
_symmetry.space_group_name_H-M   'P 1'
#
loop_
_entity.id
_entity.type
_entity.pdbx_description
1 polymer ?
#
loop_
_entity_poly.entity_id
_entity_poly.type
_entity_poly.pdbx_seq_one_letter_code
_entity_poly.pdbx_strand_id
1 'polypeptide(L)'
;MDISKWAFHNRNLIYFLIAVLMFGGAYSCYQMSKLEDPEIKVKLAMVVTTYPGASAHQVELEVTDVLEKNIRTMGNIDNIESYSYNDLSLIQIELLSTVPDDDVEQCWDMLRRKVNDARASLPEGVSAPIVKDDFGNVYGCLLYTSDAADE
;
A
#
# COMPACT_ATOMS: atom_id res chain seq x y z
N MET A 1 2.66 -53.95 20.16
CA MET A 1 2.25 -53.15 21.31
C MET A 1 0.94 -52.47 20.98
N ASP A 2 -0.15 -52.88 21.66
CA ASP A 2 -1.50 -52.34 21.35
C ASP A 2 -1.62 -50.96 22.01
N ILE A 3 -1.45 -49.93 21.23
CA ILE A 3 -1.51 -48.50 21.64
C ILE A 3 -2.85 -48.22 22.34
N SER A 4 -3.93 -48.84 21.88
CA SER A 4 -5.26 -48.68 22.47
C SER A 4 -5.36 -49.23 23.90
N LYS A 5 -4.76 -50.39 24.18
CA LYS A 5 -4.74 -50.95 25.57
C LYS A 5 -3.90 -50.13 26.52
N TRP A 6 -2.78 -49.57 26.04
CA TRP A 6 -1.94 -48.66 26.80
C TRP A 6 -2.67 -47.35 27.16
N ALA A 7 -3.41 -46.79 26.18
CA ALA A 7 -4.20 -45.57 26.38
C ALA A 7 -5.30 -45.75 27.45
N PHE A 8 -6.02 -46.88 27.44
CA PHE A 8 -7.03 -47.19 28.45
C PHE A 8 -6.44 -47.37 29.83
N HIS A 9 -5.23 -47.91 29.96
CA HIS A 9 -4.55 -48.08 31.23
C HIS A 9 -4.10 -46.76 31.83
N ASN A 10 -3.71 -45.78 30.98
CA ASN A 10 -3.23 -44.47 31.38
C ASN A 10 -4.23 -43.33 31.09
N ARG A 11 -5.52 -43.55 31.38
CA ARG A 11 -6.59 -42.61 31.08
C ARG A 11 -6.36 -41.18 31.57
N ASN A 12 -5.73 -41.02 32.75
CA ASN A 12 -5.46 -39.70 33.33
C ASN A 12 -4.43 -38.92 32.47
N LEU A 13 -3.43 -39.62 31.92
CA LEU A 13 -2.43 -39.03 31.02
C LEU A 13 -3.08 -38.62 29.70
N ILE A 14 -4.01 -39.43 29.17
CA ILE A 14 -4.76 -39.12 27.95
C ILE A 14 -5.64 -37.89 28.16
N TYR A 15 -6.37 -37.80 29.29
CA TYR A 15 -7.18 -36.59 29.58
C TYR A 15 -6.31 -35.34 29.73
N PHE A 16 -5.15 -35.43 30.36
CA PHE A 16 -4.20 -34.32 30.45
C PHE A 16 -3.73 -33.88 29.05
N LEU A 17 -3.38 -34.85 28.17
CA LEU A 17 -2.91 -34.56 26.80
C LEU A 17 -4.02 -33.92 25.98
N ILE A 18 -5.26 -34.38 26.07
CA ILE A 18 -6.42 -33.78 25.40
C ILE A 18 -6.64 -32.34 25.89
N ALA A 19 -6.57 -32.11 27.20
CA ALA A 19 -6.72 -30.78 27.77
C ALA A 19 -5.64 -29.82 27.24
N VAL A 20 -4.38 -30.25 27.20
CA VAL A 20 -3.27 -29.43 26.66
C VAL A 20 -3.48 -29.11 25.18
N LEU A 21 -3.94 -30.10 24.38
CA LEU A 21 -4.24 -29.87 22.96
C LEU A 21 -5.42 -28.91 22.78
N MET A 22 -6.48 -29.03 23.57
CA MET A 22 -7.62 -28.11 23.50
C MET A 22 -7.24 -26.67 23.88
N PHE A 23 -6.53 -26.50 24.99
CA PHE A 23 -6.09 -25.18 25.43
C PHE A 23 -5.05 -24.59 24.47
N GLY A 24 -4.08 -25.39 24.01
CA GLY A 24 -3.08 -24.98 23.03
C GLY A 24 -3.71 -24.60 21.69
N GLY A 25 -4.67 -25.39 21.22
CA GLY A 25 -5.41 -25.08 19.98
C GLY A 25 -6.24 -23.80 20.10
N ALA A 26 -6.97 -23.61 21.20
CA ALA A 26 -7.74 -22.41 21.45
C ALA A 26 -6.84 -21.16 21.55
N TYR A 27 -5.70 -21.27 22.24
CA TYR A 27 -4.72 -20.19 22.32
C TYR A 27 -4.10 -19.86 20.95
N SER A 28 -3.76 -20.87 20.17
CA SER A 28 -3.25 -20.70 18.79
C SER A 28 -4.26 -19.99 17.90
N CYS A 29 -5.54 -20.40 17.96
CA CYS A 29 -6.60 -19.72 17.19
C CYS A 29 -6.81 -18.25 17.62
N TYR A 30 -6.62 -17.96 18.91
CA TYR A 30 -6.72 -16.58 19.41
C TYR A 30 -5.55 -15.70 18.95
N GLN A 31 -4.34 -16.28 18.85
CA GLN A 31 -3.12 -15.59 18.39
C GLN A 31 -3.01 -15.50 16.85
N MET A 32 -3.78 -16.29 16.09
CA MET A 32 -3.74 -16.20 14.64
C MET A 32 -4.22 -14.83 14.18
N SER A 33 -3.40 -14.20 13.34
CA SER A 33 -3.80 -12.99 12.62
C SER A 33 -5.06 -13.29 11.80
N LYS A 34 -6.07 -12.42 11.93
CA LYS A 34 -7.34 -12.54 11.18
C LYS A 34 -7.25 -11.96 9.77
N LEU A 35 -6.09 -11.47 9.38
CA LEU A 35 -5.82 -10.97 8.03
C LEU A 35 -5.45 -12.16 7.15
N GLU A 36 -6.22 -12.38 6.11
CA GLU A 36 -6.02 -13.43 5.10
C GLU A 36 -4.71 -13.19 4.32
N ASP A 37 -4.41 -11.91 4.04
CA ASP A 37 -3.16 -11.49 3.44
C ASP A 37 -2.38 -10.57 4.39
N PRO A 38 -1.03 -10.68 4.45
CA PRO A 38 -0.22 -9.70 5.17
C PRO A 38 -0.42 -8.32 4.53
N GLU A 39 -0.52 -7.27 5.34
CA GLU A 39 -0.53 -5.90 4.84
C GLU A 39 0.80 -5.63 4.11
N ILE A 40 0.75 -5.71 2.78
CA ILE A 40 1.88 -5.30 1.94
C ILE A 40 1.72 -3.81 1.72
N LYS A 41 2.49 -3.00 2.43
CA LYS A 41 2.57 -1.57 2.14
C LYS A 41 3.26 -1.38 0.79
N VAL A 42 2.48 -0.96 -0.18
CA VAL A 42 2.99 -0.68 -1.52
C VAL A 42 3.86 0.57 -1.44
N LYS A 43 5.14 0.41 -1.77
CA LYS A 43 6.15 1.48 -1.76
C LYS A 43 6.16 2.25 -3.08
N LEU A 44 4.97 2.51 -3.62
CA LEU A 44 4.75 3.15 -4.91
C LEU A 44 3.75 4.29 -4.74
N ALA A 45 4.10 5.46 -5.28
CA ALA A 45 3.21 6.60 -5.37
C ALA A 45 3.20 7.17 -6.78
N MET A 46 2.13 7.86 -7.13
CA MET A 46 1.97 8.53 -8.42
C MET A 46 1.63 9.99 -8.21
N VAL A 47 2.36 10.88 -8.88
CA VAL A 47 2.04 12.30 -8.96
C VAL A 47 1.40 12.58 -10.30
N VAL A 48 0.18 13.12 -10.27
CA VAL A 48 -0.63 13.46 -11.45
C VAL A 48 -0.77 14.96 -11.53
N THR A 49 -0.39 15.55 -12.67
CA THR A 49 -0.51 16.99 -12.90
C THR A 49 -1.10 17.23 -14.27
N THR A 50 -2.12 18.08 -14.37
CA THR A 50 -2.71 18.47 -15.67
C THR A 50 -2.28 19.87 -16.08
N TYR A 51 -1.94 20.02 -17.35
CA TYR A 51 -1.60 21.30 -17.99
C TYR A 51 -2.41 21.47 -19.28
N PRO A 52 -3.65 21.98 -19.19
CA PRO A 52 -4.54 22.07 -20.33
C PRO A 52 -3.98 22.93 -21.46
N GLY A 53 -4.03 22.42 -22.69
CA GLY A 53 -3.56 23.10 -23.90
C GLY A 53 -2.07 22.95 -24.18
N ALA A 54 -1.31 22.26 -23.34
CA ALA A 54 0.11 22.05 -23.55
C ALA A 54 0.39 20.76 -24.36
N SER A 55 1.36 20.81 -25.26
CA SER A 55 1.87 19.61 -25.92
C SER A 55 2.69 18.76 -24.96
N ALA A 56 2.86 17.46 -25.25
CA ALA A 56 3.65 16.54 -24.42
C ALA A 56 5.08 17.07 -24.14
N HIS A 57 5.70 17.70 -25.12
CA HIS A 57 7.04 18.29 -24.98
C HIS A 57 7.06 19.50 -24.02
N GLN A 58 6.03 20.34 -24.07
CA GLN A 58 5.90 21.44 -23.11
C GLN A 58 5.64 20.93 -21.68
N VAL A 59 4.76 19.93 -21.55
CA VAL A 59 4.49 19.26 -20.25
C VAL A 59 5.78 18.68 -19.69
N GLU A 60 6.61 18.05 -20.52
CA GLU A 60 7.90 17.49 -20.11
C GLU A 60 8.84 18.56 -19.56
N LEU A 61 9.07 19.65 -20.30
CA LEU A 61 10.06 20.68 -19.94
C LEU A 61 9.59 21.57 -18.77
N GLU A 62 8.32 21.95 -18.76
CA GLU A 62 7.78 22.96 -17.85
C GLU A 62 7.18 22.36 -16.58
N VAL A 63 6.74 21.11 -16.61
CA VAL A 63 6.06 20.47 -15.48
C VAL A 63 6.84 19.26 -14.97
N THR A 64 7.08 18.26 -15.83
CA THR A 64 7.67 16.99 -15.42
C THR A 64 9.09 17.17 -14.91
N ASP A 65 9.95 17.85 -15.65
CA ASP A 65 11.36 18.08 -15.28
C ASP A 65 11.50 18.90 -13.97
N VAL A 66 10.63 19.89 -13.76
CA VAL A 66 10.60 20.69 -12.54
C VAL A 66 10.20 19.85 -11.33
N LEU A 67 9.16 19.03 -11.47
CA LEU A 67 8.71 18.13 -10.41
C LEU A 67 9.74 17.06 -10.11
N GLU A 68 10.31 16.41 -11.12
CA GLU A 68 11.34 15.39 -10.96
C GLU A 68 12.56 15.90 -10.21
N LYS A 69 13.06 17.09 -10.57
CA LYS A 69 14.22 17.71 -9.90
C LYS A 69 13.97 17.90 -8.41
N ASN A 70 12.76 18.34 -8.04
CA ASN A 70 12.39 18.50 -6.64
C ASN A 70 12.24 17.15 -5.92
N ILE A 71 11.61 16.17 -6.57
CA ILE A 71 11.40 14.84 -6.01
C ILE A 71 12.73 14.10 -5.81
N ARG A 72 13.66 14.19 -6.76
CA ARG A 72 15.01 13.59 -6.67
C ARG A 72 15.86 14.12 -5.49
N THR A 73 15.47 15.22 -4.87
CA THR A 73 16.14 15.68 -3.63
C THR A 73 15.81 14.83 -2.41
N MET A 74 14.87 13.90 -2.51
CA MET A 74 14.55 12.92 -1.48
C MET A 74 15.55 11.75 -1.53
N GLY A 75 16.09 11.36 -0.37
CA GLY A 75 17.13 10.32 -0.28
C GLY A 75 16.63 8.87 -0.30
N ASN A 76 15.30 8.65 -0.21
CA ASN A 76 14.69 7.32 -0.01
C ASN A 76 14.01 6.78 -1.28
N ILE A 77 14.36 7.32 -2.44
CA ILE A 77 13.78 6.94 -3.74
C ILE A 77 14.71 5.93 -4.40
N ASP A 78 14.12 4.85 -4.91
CA ASP A 78 14.79 3.85 -5.72
C ASP A 78 14.68 4.18 -7.21
N ASN A 79 13.47 4.40 -7.70
CA ASN A 79 13.21 4.68 -9.10
C ASN A 79 12.18 5.80 -9.27
N ILE A 80 12.34 6.59 -10.34
CA ILE A 80 11.36 7.59 -10.79
C ILE A 80 11.14 7.34 -12.28
N GLU A 81 9.90 7.04 -12.64
CA GLU A 81 9.46 6.92 -14.04
C GLU A 81 8.43 8.01 -14.33
N SER A 82 8.66 8.78 -15.37
CA SER A 82 7.76 9.86 -15.76
C SER A 82 7.25 9.68 -17.18
N TYR A 83 5.99 9.99 -17.36
CA TYR A 83 5.29 9.93 -18.62
C TYR A 83 4.62 11.28 -18.90
N SER A 84 5.06 11.94 -19.96
CA SER A 84 4.50 13.21 -20.39
C SER A 84 3.60 13.01 -21.60
N TYR A 85 2.31 13.31 -21.43
CA TYR A 85 1.30 13.29 -22.46
C TYR A 85 0.85 14.72 -22.79
N ASN A 86 0.06 14.88 -23.87
CA ASN A 86 -0.63 16.14 -24.08
C ASN A 86 -1.55 16.41 -22.89
N ASP A 87 -1.47 17.60 -22.33
CA ASP A 87 -2.26 18.07 -21.19
C ASP A 87 -2.00 17.36 -19.85
N LEU A 88 -1.13 16.33 -19.75
CA LEU A 88 -0.99 15.47 -18.59
C LEU A 88 0.45 15.05 -18.32
N SER A 89 0.90 15.22 -17.08
CA SER A 89 2.13 14.63 -16.53
C SER A 89 1.80 13.56 -15.49
N LEU A 90 2.41 12.40 -15.63
CA LEU A 90 2.34 11.29 -14.68
C LEU A 90 3.76 10.97 -14.21
N ILE A 91 4.03 11.03 -12.93
CA ILE A 91 5.32 10.66 -12.35
C ILE A 91 5.07 9.55 -11.34
N GLN A 92 5.63 8.39 -11.61
CA GLN A 92 5.60 7.22 -10.73
C GLN A 92 6.89 7.20 -9.92
N ILE A 93 6.75 7.01 -8.62
CA ILE A 93 7.86 7.07 -7.67
C ILE A 93 7.84 5.78 -6.87
N GLU A 94 8.98 5.09 -6.85
CA GLU A 94 9.20 3.90 -6.06
C GLU A 94 10.21 4.18 -4.95
N LEU A 95 9.85 3.82 -3.70
CA LEU A 95 10.75 3.94 -2.56
C LEU A 95 11.69 2.74 -2.50
N LEU A 96 12.88 2.97 -1.93
CA LEU A 96 13.83 1.92 -1.63
C LEU A 96 13.18 0.80 -0.80
N SER A 97 13.43 -0.45 -1.17
CA SER A 97 12.94 -1.63 -0.44
C SER A 97 13.45 -1.69 1.01
N THR A 98 14.57 -1.03 1.30
CA THR A 98 15.18 -0.93 2.63
C THR A 98 14.44 0.00 3.59
N VAL A 99 13.50 0.83 3.12
CA VAL A 99 12.69 1.71 3.97
C VAL A 99 11.76 0.84 4.83
N PRO A 100 11.78 0.97 6.18
CA PRO A 100 10.85 0.26 7.05
C PRO A 100 9.39 0.65 6.73
N ASP A 101 8.47 -0.30 6.90
CA ASP A 101 7.06 -0.06 6.58
C ASP A 101 6.41 1.03 7.44
N ASP A 102 6.94 1.25 8.65
CA ASP A 102 6.48 2.31 9.56
C ASP A 102 6.87 3.72 9.06
N ASP A 103 7.95 3.82 8.29
CA ASP A 103 8.47 5.10 7.77
C ASP A 103 7.91 5.46 6.38
N VAL A 104 7.19 4.55 5.73
CA VAL A 104 6.63 4.77 4.39
C VAL A 104 5.67 5.96 4.36
N GLU A 105 4.79 6.10 5.35
CA GLU A 105 3.85 7.23 5.45
C GLU A 105 4.59 8.57 5.60
N GLN A 106 5.67 8.59 6.38
CA GLN A 106 6.50 9.78 6.53
C GLN A 106 7.20 10.15 5.22
N CYS A 107 7.62 9.17 4.42
CA CYS A 107 8.17 9.40 3.09
C CYS A 107 7.13 10.03 2.15
N TRP A 108 5.87 9.55 2.20
CA TRP A 108 4.78 10.12 1.40
C TRP A 108 4.43 11.55 1.83
N ASP A 109 4.46 11.85 3.12
CA ASP A 109 4.27 13.22 3.61
C ASP A 109 5.39 14.15 3.15
N MET A 110 6.62 13.65 3.13
CA MET A 110 7.76 14.41 2.58
C MET A 110 7.60 14.65 1.08
N LEU A 111 7.13 13.63 0.33
CA LEU A 111 6.83 13.76 -1.09
C LEU A 111 5.77 14.85 -1.34
N ARG A 112 4.66 14.83 -0.59
CA ARG A 112 3.60 15.85 -0.69
C ARG A 112 4.13 17.25 -0.45
N ARG A 113 5.01 17.44 0.54
CA ARG A 113 5.66 18.74 0.82
C ARG A 113 6.54 19.16 -0.35
N LYS A 114 7.41 18.29 -0.87
CA LYS A 114 8.29 18.58 -2.00
C LYS A 114 7.54 18.94 -3.26
N VAL A 115 6.46 18.21 -3.56
CA VAL A 115 5.57 18.47 -4.70
C VAL A 115 4.85 19.82 -4.53
N ASN A 116 4.40 20.14 -3.30
CA ASN A 116 3.75 21.41 -3.03
C ASN A 116 4.74 22.60 -3.09
N ASP A 117 5.98 22.41 -2.65
CA ASP A 117 7.04 23.43 -2.77
C ASP A 117 7.37 23.70 -4.24
N ALA A 118 7.41 22.66 -5.07
CA ALA A 118 7.64 22.77 -6.51
C ALA A 118 6.53 23.55 -7.23
N ARG A 119 5.30 23.58 -6.67
CA ARG A 119 4.16 24.28 -7.26
C ARG A 119 4.43 25.76 -7.55
N ALA A 120 5.22 26.42 -6.70
CA ALA A 120 5.58 27.83 -6.90
C ALA A 120 6.46 28.06 -8.15
N SER A 121 7.10 27.01 -8.64
CA SER A 121 7.99 27.05 -9.81
C SER A 121 7.30 26.58 -11.10
N LEU A 122 6.03 26.15 -11.03
CA LEU A 122 5.25 25.73 -12.18
C LEU A 122 4.64 26.94 -12.90
N PRO A 123 4.44 26.87 -14.23
CA PRO A 123 3.83 27.94 -15.00
C PRO A 123 2.35 28.17 -14.64
N GLU A 124 1.86 29.36 -14.96
CA GLU A 124 0.44 29.69 -14.79
C GLU A 124 -0.42 28.82 -15.74
N GLY A 125 -1.51 28.27 -15.20
CA GLY A 125 -2.42 27.38 -15.94
C GLY A 125 -2.21 25.90 -15.64
N VAL A 126 -1.13 25.50 -14.95
CA VAL A 126 -0.93 24.13 -14.45
C VAL A 126 -1.83 23.90 -13.22
N SER A 127 -2.57 22.81 -13.22
CA SER A 127 -3.34 22.41 -12.03
C SER A 127 -2.43 22.00 -10.87
N ALA A 128 -2.95 22.07 -9.64
CA ALA A 128 -2.21 21.60 -8.49
C ALA A 128 -1.86 20.11 -8.67
N PRO A 129 -0.58 19.71 -8.50
CA PRO A 129 -0.18 18.32 -8.53
C PRO A 129 -0.90 17.51 -7.47
N ILE A 130 -1.42 16.35 -7.83
CA ILE A 130 -2.11 15.43 -6.93
C ILE A 130 -1.21 14.22 -6.70
N VAL A 131 -0.88 13.96 -5.44
CA VAL A 131 -0.14 12.77 -5.03
C VAL A 131 -1.13 11.66 -4.67
N LYS A 132 -1.03 10.52 -5.34
CA LYS A 132 -1.78 9.29 -5.07
C LYS A 132 -0.81 8.23 -4.57
N ASP A 133 -0.99 7.82 -3.34
CA ASP A 133 -0.19 6.79 -2.65
C ASP A 133 -1.05 5.61 -2.15
N ASP A 134 -2.36 5.63 -2.44
CA ASP A 134 -3.34 4.67 -1.93
C ASP A 134 -3.42 3.35 -2.74
N PHE A 135 -2.37 2.97 -3.46
CA PHE A 135 -2.39 1.76 -4.30
C PHE A 135 -2.43 0.45 -3.51
N GLY A 136 -2.13 0.47 -2.22
CA GLY A 136 -2.13 -0.70 -1.34
C GLY A 136 -3.38 -0.86 -0.48
N ASN A 137 -4.27 0.12 -0.46
CA ASN A 137 -5.47 0.06 0.37
C ASN A 137 -6.55 -0.79 -0.30
N VAL A 138 -6.69 -2.03 0.17
CA VAL A 138 -7.80 -2.89 -0.21
C VAL A 138 -9.03 -2.47 0.58
N TYR A 139 -9.90 -1.68 -0.03
CA TYR A 139 -11.20 -1.38 0.55
C TYR A 139 -12.10 -2.60 0.41
N GLY A 140 -12.49 -3.21 1.54
CA GLY A 140 -13.52 -4.25 1.57
C GLY A 140 -14.86 -3.68 1.13
N CYS A 141 -15.15 -3.72 -0.16
CA CYS A 141 -16.45 -3.35 -0.69
C CYS A 141 -17.45 -4.45 -0.40
N LEU A 142 -18.27 -4.29 0.64
CA LEU A 142 -19.44 -5.12 0.87
C LEU A 142 -20.53 -4.73 -0.16
N LEU A 143 -20.55 -5.40 -1.29
CA LEU A 143 -21.67 -5.37 -2.22
C LEU A 143 -22.84 -6.13 -1.58
N TYR A 144 -23.75 -5.39 -0.94
CA TYR A 144 -25.04 -5.90 -0.53
C TYR A 144 -25.92 -5.95 -1.77
N THR A 145 -25.95 -7.11 -2.45
CA THR A 145 -26.98 -7.37 -3.44
C THR A 145 -28.26 -7.69 -2.68
N SER A 146 -29.14 -6.73 -2.53
CA SER A 146 -30.52 -6.94 -2.14
C SER A 146 -31.21 -7.68 -3.31
N ASP A 147 -31.39 -8.98 -3.18
CA ASP A 147 -32.33 -9.73 -3.99
C ASP A 147 -33.75 -9.31 -3.59
N ALA A 148 -34.18 -8.17 -4.10
CA ALA A 148 -35.57 -7.75 -4.08
C ALA A 148 -36.09 -7.76 -5.51
N ALA A 149 -36.26 -8.95 -6.06
CA ALA A 149 -37.03 -9.14 -7.28
C ALA A 149 -37.63 -10.55 -7.27
N ASP A 150 -38.66 -10.72 -6.43
CA ASP A 150 -39.71 -11.71 -6.69
C ASP A 150 -41.00 -11.17 -6.10
N GLU A 151 -41.75 -10.45 -6.93
CA GLU A 151 -43.21 -10.50 -7.09
C GLU A 151 -43.62 -9.72 -8.34
#